data_d41dc090d4b085582479f07f8c098f4b
#
_entry.id   d41dc090d4b085582479f07f8c098f4b
#
_cell.length_a   1.000
_cell.length_b   1.000
_cell.length_c   1.000
_cell.angle_alpha   90.00
_cell.angle_beta   90.00
_cell.angle_gamma   90.00
#
_symmetry.space_group_name_H-M   'P 1'
#
loop_
_entity.id
_entity.type
_entity.pdbx_description
1 polymer ?
#
loop_
_entity_poly.entity_id
_entity_poly.type
_entity_poly.pdbx_seq_one_letter_code
_entity_poly.pdbx_strand_id
1 'polypeptide(L)'
;VIVHVVNGSVQIIGKVKQKVRLASGLDDDLALDDISMERGWQCLQTFSERLQDIPASNIKVVATATLRLATNAHIFIRKAEEILKHKLDVISGEEEARQIYLGVAYTSANQGNSLVIDIGGASTEIIIGNDMQPIHLKSLDMGCVTFMERYFENGKIGEENFRRAKAAAKALITPQADAFL
;
A
#
# COMPACT_ATOMS: atom_id res chain seq x y z
N VAL A 1 -3.10 11.18 6.61
CA VAL A 1 -4.39 11.38 7.31
C VAL A 1 -4.09 11.90 8.69
N ILE A 2 -4.77 12.95 9.11
CA ILE A 2 -4.69 13.50 10.47
C ILE A 2 -6.01 13.18 11.17
N VAL A 3 -5.91 12.59 12.34
CA VAL A 3 -7.08 12.19 13.13
C VAL A 3 -7.03 12.80 14.52
N HIS A 4 -8.20 13.01 15.08
CA HIS A 4 -8.38 13.36 16.47
C HIS A 4 -9.15 12.24 17.16
N VAL A 5 -8.67 11.79 18.30
CA VAL A 5 -9.35 10.76 19.11
C VAL A 5 -10.07 11.43 20.26
N VAL A 6 -11.40 11.36 20.25
CA VAL A 6 -12.27 11.96 21.29
C VAL A 6 -13.17 10.87 21.84
N ASN A 7 -13.09 10.62 23.13
CA ASN A 7 -13.90 9.61 23.82
C ASN A 7 -13.87 8.22 23.15
N GLY A 8 -12.70 7.81 22.67
CA GLY A 8 -12.52 6.52 21.96
C GLY A 8 -12.98 6.51 20.50
N SER A 9 -13.55 7.60 19.99
CA SER A 9 -13.95 7.72 18.59
C SER A 9 -12.88 8.44 17.77
N VAL A 10 -12.57 7.92 16.60
CA VAL A 10 -11.61 8.51 15.66
C VAL A 10 -12.33 9.46 14.71
N GLN A 11 -11.91 10.70 14.70
CA GLN A 11 -12.42 11.74 13.80
C GLN A 11 -11.32 12.16 12.83
N ILE A 12 -11.56 12.06 11.52
CA ILE A 12 -10.64 12.55 10.50
C ILE A 12 -10.78 14.06 10.42
N ILE A 13 -9.72 14.79 10.80
CA ILE A 13 -9.65 16.26 10.75
C ILE A 13 -8.84 16.78 9.57
N GLY A 14 -8.04 15.92 8.93
CA GLY A 14 -7.28 16.28 7.75
C GLY A 14 -6.94 15.05 6.91
N LYS A 15 -7.09 15.19 5.59
CA LYS A 15 -6.69 14.16 4.63
C LYS A 15 -6.05 14.81 3.42
N VAL A 16 -4.80 14.47 3.16
CA VAL A 16 -4.10 14.83 1.92
C VAL A 16 -3.79 13.54 1.18
N LYS A 17 -4.14 13.47 -0.09
CA LYS A 17 -3.85 12.34 -0.96
C LYS A 17 -3.26 12.85 -2.26
N GLN A 18 -2.07 12.37 -2.60
CA GLN A 18 -1.38 12.71 -3.84
C GLN A 18 -1.02 11.43 -4.60
N LYS A 19 -1.28 11.43 -5.90
CA LYS A 19 -1.03 10.28 -6.76
C LYS A 19 0.40 10.32 -7.28
N VAL A 20 1.31 9.64 -6.60
CA VAL A 20 2.74 9.64 -6.94
C VAL A 20 3.09 8.56 -7.96
N ARG A 21 2.41 7.40 -7.93
CA ARG A 21 2.69 6.24 -8.78
C ARG A 21 4.15 5.78 -8.64
N LEU A 22 4.64 5.62 -7.42
CA LEU A 22 6.03 5.23 -7.17
C LEU A 22 6.38 3.88 -7.84
N ALA A 23 5.43 2.93 -7.82
CA ALA A 23 5.61 1.61 -8.41
C ALA A 23 5.86 1.61 -9.93
N SER A 24 5.44 2.68 -10.66
CA SER A 24 5.73 2.78 -12.10
C SER A 24 7.19 3.11 -12.42
N GLY A 25 7.99 3.39 -11.40
CA GLY A 25 9.43 3.61 -11.55
C GLY A 25 10.27 2.37 -11.29
N LEU A 26 9.65 1.22 -11.00
CA LEU A 26 10.37 -0.05 -10.84
C LEU A 26 10.72 -0.61 -12.21
N ASP A 27 12.01 -0.86 -12.45
CA ASP A 27 12.50 -1.57 -13.63
C ASP A 27 12.45 -3.10 -13.44
N ASP A 28 12.99 -3.84 -14.39
CA ASP A 28 13.02 -5.31 -14.36
C ASP A 28 13.87 -5.88 -13.21
N ASP A 29 14.85 -5.12 -12.72
CA ASP A 29 15.69 -5.44 -11.56
C ASP A 29 15.08 -4.93 -10.25
N LEU A 30 13.85 -4.44 -10.29
CA LEU A 30 13.13 -3.81 -9.17
C LEU A 30 13.85 -2.58 -8.60
N ALA A 31 14.64 -1.88 -9.39
CA ALA A 31 15.22 -0.59 -8.97
C ALA A 31 14.26 0.56 -9.32
N LEU A 32 14.09 1.49 -8.38
CA LEU A 32 13.34 2.72 -8.60
C LEU A 32 14.14 3.72 -9.42
N ASP A 33 13.51 4.29 -10.43
CA ASP A 33 14.09 5.39 -11.20
C ASP A 33 14.11 6.72 -10.43
N ASP A 34 15.04 7.60 -10.82
CA ASP A 34 15.22 8.90 -10.18
C ASP A 34 13.99 9.80 -10.31
N ILE A 35 13.25 9.72 -11.43
CA ILE A 35 12.08 10.55 -11.70
C ILE A 35 10.95 10.19 -10.74
N SER A 36 10.72 8.92 -10.51
CA SER A 36 9.71 8.43 -9.58
C SER A 36 10.07 8.72 -8.14
N MET A 37 11.36 8.58 -7.79
CA MET A 37 11.86 8.97 -6.47
C MET A 37 11.66 10.47 -6.22
N GLU A 38 12.01 11.33 -7.17
CA GLU A 38 11.85 12.78 -7.03
C GLU A 38 10.37 13.19 -6.85
N ARG A 39 9.44 12.60 -7.63
CA ARG A 39 8.00 12.81 -7.41
C ARG A 39 7.56 12.42 -6.01
N GLY A 40 8.11 11.32 -5.50
CA GLY A 40 7.86 10.86 -4.13
C GLY A 40 8.31 11.88 -3.10
N TRP A 41 9.54 12.34 -3.20
CA TRP A 41 10.13 13.31 -2.25
C TRP A 41 9.39 14.66 -2.27
N GLN A 42 9.00 15.15 -3.43
CA GLN A 42 8.18 16.37 -3.57
C GLN A 42 6.83 16.22 -2.86
N CYS A 43 6.19 15.05 -2.97
CA CYS A 43 4.97 14.76 -2.23
C CYS A 43 5.21 14.77 -0.72
N LEU A 44 6.33 14.18 -0.26
CA LEU A 44 6.69 14.15 1.16
C LEU A 44 6.99 15.55 1.72
N GLN A 45 7.54 16.47 0.92
CA GLN A 45 7.70 17.87 1.32
C GLN A 45 6.35 18.50 1.66
N THR A 46 5.34 18.31 0.80
CA THR A 46 3.97 18.78 1.07
C THR A 46 3.39 18.17 2.34
N PHE A 47 3.69 16.89 2.62
CA PHE A 47 3.25 16.24 3.84
C PHE A 47 3.97 16.79 5.07
N SER A 48 5.28 17.01 4.99
CA SER A 48 6.09 17.58 6.06
C SER A 48 5.53 18.91 6.56
N GLU A 49 5.11 19.79 5.64
CA GLU A 49 4.47 21.08 6.00
C GLU A 49 3.19 20.90 6.83
N ARG A 50 2.45 19.82 6.61
CA ARG A 50 1.21 19.52 7.34
C ARG A 50 1.44 18.86 8.71
N LEU A 51 2.65 18.40 8.96
CA LEU A 51 3.00 17.68 10.19
C LEU A 51 3.67 18.58 11.24
N GLN A 52 4.01 19.83 10.90
CA GLN A 52 4.83 20.72 11.74
C GLN A 52 4.26 20.95 13.14
N ASP A 53 2.94 21.02 13.27
CA ASP A 53 2.26 21.30 14.55
C ASP A 53 1.85 20.02 15.30
N ILE A 54 2.22 18.84 14.79
CA ILE A 54 1.87 17.56 15.39
C ILE A 54 3.06 17.03 16.18
N PRO A 55 2.87 16.67 17.48
CA PRO A 55 3.94 16.07 18.26
C PRO A 55 4.52 14.83 17.58
N ALA A 56 5.84 14.70 17.57
CA ALA A 56 6.54 13.59 16.89
C ALA A 56 6.08 12.21 17.37
N SER A 57 5.71 12.07 18.65
CA SER A 57 5.16 10.83 19.22
C SER A 57 3.82 10.41 18.60
N ASN A 58 3.11 11.35 17.95
CA ASN A 58 1.80 11.12 17.35
C ASN A 58 1.86 10.96 15.82
N ILE A 59 3.09 10.91 15.27
CA ILE A 59 3.31 10.73 13.83
C ILE A 59 3.85 9.33 13.59
N LYS A 60 3.21 8.60 12.70
CA LYS A 60 3.71 7.35 12.17
C LYS A 60 3.78 7.41 10.65
N VAL A 61 4.95 7.11 10.10
CA VAL A 61 5.20 7.05 8.66
C VAL A 61 5.45 5.61 8.29
N VAL A 62 4.64 5.08 7.38
CA VAL A 62 4.77 3.71 6.90
C VAL A 62 4.90 3.70 5.38
N ALA A 63 5.64 2.72 4.88
CA ALA A 63 5.70 2.40 3.46
C ALA A 63 5.43 0.92 3.27
N THR A 64 4.94 0.59 2.09
CA THR A 64 4.41 -0.73 1.77
C THR A 64 5.09 -1.34 0.54
N ALA A 65 4.39 -2.12 -0.24
CA ALA A 65 4.89 -2.99 -1.28
C ALA A 65 5.98 -2.38 -2.18
N THR A 66 5.82 -1.17 -2.71
CA THR A 66 6.81 -0.59 -3.63
C THR A 66 8.19 -0.47 -2.99
N LEU A 67 8.28 0.06 -1.75
CA LEU A 67 9.56 0.18 -1.05
C LEU A 67 10.04 -1.14 -0.44
N ARG A 68 9.15 -2.10 -0.23
CA ARG A 68 9.49 -3.45 0.19
C ARG A 68 10.16 -4.24 -0.95
N LEU A 69 9.72 -4.03 -2.19
CA LEU A 69 10.24 -4.68 -3.39
C LEU A 69 11.49 -4.01 -3.94
N ALA A 70 11.61 -2.69 -3.79
CA ALA A 70 12.67 -1.93 -4.44
C ALA A 70 14.06 -2.28 -3.92
N THR A 71 14.96 -2.70 -4.81
CA THR A 71 16.34 -3.07 -4.49
C THR A 71 17.17 -1.88 -3.99
N ASN A 72 16.83 -0.68 -4.42
CA ASN A 72 17.46 0.58 -4.03
C ASN A 72 16.60 1.43 -3.07
N ALA A 73 15.61 0.82 -2.39
CA ALA A 73 14.71 1.51 -1.46
C ALA A 73 15.45 2.38 -0.41
N HIS A 74 16.62 1.96 0.02
CA HIS A 74 17.44 2.69 1.03
C HIS A 74 17.78 4.12 0.59
N ILE A 75 17.91 4.38 -0.71
CA ILE A 75 18.17 5.73 -1.26
C ILE A 75 16.94 6.61 -1.03
N PHE A 76 15.76 6.09 -1.39
CA PHE A 76 14.50 6.79 -1.20
C PHE A 76 14.22 7.06 0.28
N ILE A 77 14.35 6.03 1.13
CA ILE A 77 14.03 6.09 2.56
C ILE A 77 14.89 7.14 3.26
N ARG A 78 16.20 7.14 3.04
CA ARG A 78 17.10 8.12 3.67
C ARG A 78 16.67 9.56 3.41
N LYS A 79 16.43 9.92 2.14
CA LYS A 79 15.96 11.28 1.79
C LYS A 79 14.56 11.57 2.28
N ALA A 80 13.67 10.55 2.29
CA ALA A 80 12.32 10.69 2.85
C ALA A 80 12.36 11.02 4.35
N GLU A 81 13.20 10.36 5.14
CA GLU A 81 13.38 10.62 6.57
C GLU A 81 13.98 12.01 6.84
N GLU A 82 14.91 12.46 5.99
CA GLU A 82 15.46 13.82 6.04
C GLU A 82 14.39 14.89 5.80
N ILE A 83 13.46 14.66 4.85
CA ILE A 83 12.37 15.57 4.53
C ILE A 83 11.34 15.59 5.64
N LEU A 84 10.89 14.42 6.08
CA LEU A 84 9.81 14.29 7.05
C LEU A 84 10.25 14.55 8.49
N LYS A 85 11.56 14.45 8.79
CA LYS A 85 12.14 14.46 10.15
C LYS A 85 11.59 13.33 11.04
N HIS A 86 11.11 12.25 10.43
CA HIS A 86 10.57 11.08 11.09
C HIS A 86 11.09 9.81 10.42
N LYS A 87 11.22 8.74 11.21
CA LYS A 87 11.53 7.42 10.67
C LYS A 87 10.41 6.92 9.77
N LEU A 88 10.81 6.23 8.71
CA LEU A 88 9.92 5.57 7.77
C LEU A 88 10.02 4.05 7.98
N ASP A 89 8.93 3.44 8.43
CA ASP A 89 8.85 2.00 8.65
C ASP A 89 8.35 1.32 7.36
N VAL A 90 9.16 0.47 6.75
CA VAL A 90 8.70 -0.41 5.66
C VAL A 90 8.06 -1.65 6.30
N ILE A 91 6.74 -1.70 6.29
CA ILE A 91 6.00 -2.79 6.93
C ILE A 91 5.90 -4.03 6.04
N SER A 92 5.81 -5.22 6.66
CA SER A 92 5.58 -6.47 5.94
C SER A 92 4.20 -6.50 5.26
N GLY A 93 4.01 -7.37 4.26
CA GLY A 93 2.72 -7.53 3.61
C GLY A 93 1.62 -8.03 4.56
N GLU A 94 1.98 -8.86 5.54
CA GLU A 94 1.04 -9.31 6.57
C GLU A 94 0.63 -8.18 7.51
N GLU A 95 1.59 -7.34 7.91
CA GLU A 95 1.29 -6.17 8.75
C GLU A 95 0.45 -5.15 7.99
N GLU A 96 0.72 -4.92 6.70
CA GLU A 96 -0.09 -4.10 5.81
C GLU A 96 -1.53 -4.63 5.75
N ALA A 97 -1.71 -5.92 5.46
CA ALA A 97 -3.01 -6.58 5.42
C ALA A 97 -3.76 -6.46 6.76
N ARG A 98 -3.05 -6.65 7.88
CA ARG A 98 -3.62 -6.50 9.22
C ARG A 98 -4.12 -5.08 9.48
N GLN A 99 -3.34 -4.06 9.13
CA GLN A 99 -3.73 -2.66 9.32
C GLN A 99 -4.92 -2.26 8.43
N ILE A 100 -4.94 -2.74 7.19
CA ILE A 100 -6.07 -2.53 6.26
C ILE A 100 -7.34 -3.14 6.86
N TYR A 101 -7.29 -4.39 7.30
CA TYR A 101 -8.43 -5.06 7.90
C TYR A 101 -8.97 -4.29 9.11
N LEU A 102 -8.11 -3.90 10.04
CA LEU A 102 -8.50 -3.14 11.22
C LEU A 102 -9.15 -1.80 10.86
N GLY A 103 -8.61 -1.10 9.85
CA GLY A 103 -9.20 0.15 9.36
C GLY A 103 -10.59 -0.05 8.76
N VAL A 104 -10.80 -1.12 7.99
CA VAL A 104 -12.11 -1.46 7.41
C VAL A 104 -13.08 -1.89 8.51
N ALA A 105 -12.68 -2.79 9.41
CA ALA A 105 -13.52 -3.30 10.49
C ALA A 105 -13.97 -2.17 11.44
N TYR A 106 -13.07 -1.22 11.74
CA TYR A 106 -13.39 -0.07 12.57
C TYR A 106 -14.41 0.88 11.92
N THR A 107 -14.37 1.03 10.59
CA THR A 107 -15.22 1.98 9.86
C THR A 107 -16.49 1.34 9.29
N SER A 108 -16.55 0.01 9.24
CA SER A 108 -17.72 -0.73 8.76
C SER A 108 -18.72 -0.96 9.88
N ALA A 109 -20.01 -0.84 9.56
CA ALA A 109 -21.07 -1.25 10.47
C ALA A 109 -21.31 -2.78 10.47
N ASN A 110 -20.56 -3.54 9.69
CA ASN A 110 -20.72 -4.99 9.54
C ASN A 110 -20.18 -5.71 10.78
N GLN A 111 -20.93 -6.70 11.24
CA GLN A 111 -20.53 -7.62 12.31
C GLN A 111 -20.36 -9.03 11.74
N GLY A 112 -19.52 -9.83 12.41
CA GLY A 112 -19.25 -11.21 12.01
C GLY A 112 -18.18 -11.36 10.93
N ASN A 113 -18.26 -12.42 10.14
CA ASN A 113 -17.26 -12.75 9.14
C ASN A 113 -17.26 -11.76 7.98
N SER A 114 -16.09 -11.31 7.59
CA SER A 114 -15.91 -10.41 6.46
C SER A 114 -14.67 -10.77 5.65
N LEU A 115 -14.77 -10.57 4.33
CA LEU A 115 -13.67 -10.66 3.38
C LEU A 115 -13.32 -9.23 2.94
N VAL A 116 -12.07 -8.85 3.15
CA VAL A 116 -11.52 -7.57 2.68
C VAL A 116 -10.49 -7.86 1.59
N ILE A 117 -10.64 -7.17 0.46
CA ILE A 117 -9.68 -7.20 -0.65
C ILE A 117 -9.26 -5.77 -0.93
N ASP A 118 -7.96 -5.49 -0.78
CA ASP A 118 -7.36 -4.19 -1.14
C ASP A 118 -6.43 -4.36 -2.33
N ILE A 119 -6.77 -3.73 -3.45
CA ILE A 119 -5.97 -3.76 -4.68
C ILE A 119 -5.12 -2.50 -4.73
N GLY A 120 -3.87 -2.64 -4.29
CA GLY A 120 -2.89 -1.56 -4.29
C GLY A 120 -2.17 -1.39 -5.64
N GLY A 121 -1.14 -0.55 -5.63
CA GLY A 121 -0.31 -0.30 -6.82
C GLY A 121 0.64 -1.45 -7.16
N ALA A 122 1.26 -2.05 -6.16
CA ALA A 122 2.25 -3.11 -6.32
C ALA A 122 1.82 -4.45 -5.70
N SER A 123 0.91 -4.43 -4.72
CA SER A 123 0.38 -5.63 -4.06
C SER A 123 -1.13 -5.64 -4.02
N THR A 124 -1.68 -6.80 -3.65
CA THR A 124 -3.09 -6.99 -3.31
C THR A 124 -3.17 -7.78 -2.02
N GLU A 125 -3.85 -7.21 -1.04
CA GLU A 125 -4.10 -7.82 0.25
C GLU A 125 -5.47 -8.51 0.25
N ILE A 126 -5.51 -9.77 0.75
CA ILE A 126 -6.73 -10.55 0.91
C ILE A 126 -6.81 -10.95 2.39
N ILE A 127 -7.88 -10.56 3.06
CA ILE A 127 -8.03 -10.78 4.49
C ILE A 127 -9.43 -11.32 4.78
N ILE A 128 -9.50 -12.45 5.51
CA ILE A 128 -10.70 -12.89 6.20
C ILE A 128 -10.54 -12.60 7.68
N GLY A 129 -11.58 -12.09 8.29
CA GLY A 129 -11.65 -11.90 9.72
C GLY A 129 -13.07 -11.91 10.25
N ASN A 130 -13.16 -11.85 11.56
CA ASN A 130 -14.43 -11.78 12.28
C ASN A 130 -14.37 -10.56 13.21
N ASP A 131 -15.35 -9.68 13.10
CA ASP A 131 -15.39 -8.40 13.82
C ASP A 131 -14.06 -7.63 13.70
N MET A 132 -13.35 -7.40 14.79
CA MET A 132 -12.05 -6.70 14.82
C MET A 132 -10.84 -7.66 14.72
N GLN A 133 -11.05 -8.96 14.48
CA GLN A 133 -9.97 -9.95 14.47
C GLN A 133 -9.68 -10.43 13.05
N PRO A 134 -8.53 -10.13 12.44
CA PRO A 134 -8.09 -10.79 11.22
C PRO A 134 -7.72 -12.25 11.54
N ILE A 135 -8.24 -13.20 10.73
CA ILE A 135 -8.05 -14.65 10.91
C ILE A 135 -7.03 -15.18 9.90
N HIS A 136 -7.25 -14.90 8.63
CA HIS A 136 -6.32 -15.19 7.54
C HIS A 136 -6.01 -13.93 6.76
N LEU A 137 -4.75 -13.70 6.53
CA LEU A 137 -4.29 -12.55 5.77
C LEU A 137 -3.15 -12.93 4.84
N LYS A 138 -3.20 -12.38 3.64
CA LYS A 138 -2.19 -12.60 2.61
C LYS A 138 -1.98 -11.33 1.82
N SER A 139 -0.71 -11.00 1.57
CA SER A 139 -0.30 -10.01 0.59
C SER A 139 0.28 -10.73 -0.61
N LEU A 140 -0.19 -10.40 -1.80
CA LEU A 140 0.22 -10.98 -3.06
C LEU A 140 0.92 -9.92 -3.91
N ASP A 141 2.02 -10.27 -4.58
CA ASP A 141 2.78 -9.38 -5.48
C ASP A 141 2.02 -9.19 -6.80
N MET A 142 0.81 -8.67 -6.71
CA MET A 142 -0.04 -8.30 -7.82
C MET A 142 -0.76 -6.99 -7.52
N GLY A 143 -0.34 -5.93 -8.15
CA GLY A 143 -0.96 -4.62 -8.01
C GLY A 143 -1.38 -4.04 -9.36
N CYS A 144 -2.28 -3.07 -9.33
CA CYS A 144 -2.83 -2.49 -10.57
C CYS A 144 -1.77 -1.75 -11.39
N VAL A 145 -0.75 -1.17 -10.78
CA VAL A 145 0.33 -0.48 -11.50
C VAL A 145 1.32 -1.50 -12.06
N THR A 146 1.83 -2.41 -11.24
CA THR A 146 2.80 -3.42 -11.68
C THR A 146 2.23 -4.36 -12.74
N PHE A 147 0.94 -4.71 -12.66
CA PHE A 147 0.28 -5.51 -13.69
C PHE A 147 0.05 -4.72 -14.99
N MET A 148 -0.26 -3.41 -14.88
CA MET A 148 -0.39 -2.54 -16.04
C MET A 148 0.94 -2.49 -16.81
N GLU A 149 2.04 -2.20 -16.13
CA GLU A 149 3.37 -2.11 -16.75
C GLU A 149 3.81 -3.45 -17.37
N ARG A 150 3.59 -4.56 -16.67
CA ARG A 150 4.06 -5.89 -17.11
C ARG A 150 3.24 -6.50 -18.24
N TYR A 151 1.92 -6.30 -18.27
CA TYR A 151 1.03 -7.03 -19.20
C TYR A 151 0.37 -6.15 -20.25
N PHE A 152 0.32 -4.83 -20.06
CA PHE A 152 -0.41 -3.91 -20.94
C PHE A 152 0.51 -2.82 -21.49
N GLU A 153 1.57 -3.22 -22.15
CA GLU A 153 2.54 -2.32 -22.77
C GLU A 153 1.85 -1.24 -23.61
N ASN A 154 2.27 0.01 -23.41
CA ASN A 154 1.68 1.19 -24.07
C ASN A 154 0.18 1.38 -23.83
N GLY A 155 -0.36 0.83 -22.72
CA GLY A 155 -1.78 0.96 -22.36
C GLY A 155 -2.74 0.20 -23.28
N LYS A 156 -2.26 -0.65 -24.16
CA LYS A 156 -3.11 -1.45 -25.05
C LYS A 156 -3.73 -2.63 -24.31
N ILE A 157 -5.04 -2.58 -24.12
CA ILE A 157 -5.82 -3.68 -23.55
C ILE A 157 -6.26 -4.59 -24.70
N GLY A 158 -5.38 -5.54 -25.08
CA GLY A 158 -5.70 -6.59 -26.04
C GLY A 158 -6.16 -7.87 -25.34
N GLU A 159 -6.88 -8.73 -26.04
CA GLU A 159 -7.37 -10.00 -25.51
C GLU A 159 -6.23 -10.90 -24.98
N GLU A 160 -5.13 -10.97 -25.72
CA GLU A 160 -3.95 -11.76 -25.33
C GLU A 160 -3.29 -11.19 -24.07
N ASN A 161 -3.14 -9.86 -23.97
CA ASN A 161 -2.59 -9.18 -22.80
C ASN A 161 -3.44 -9.48 -21.57
N PHE A 162 -4.75 -9.38 -21.73
CA PHE A 162 -5.70 -9.67 -20.65
C PHE A 162 -5.64 -11.13 -20.21
N ARG A 163 -5.53 -12.06 -21.17
CA ARG A 163 -5.40 -13.50 -20.91
C ARG A 163 -4.12 -13.80 -20.10
N ARG A 164 -2.99 -13.19 -20.47
CA ARG A 164 -1.71 -13.32 -19.74
C ARG A 164 -1.80 -12.76 -18.32
N ALA A 165 -2.33 -11.56 -18.17
CA ALA A 165 -2.52 -10.93 -16.85
C ALA A 165 -3.43 -11.78 -15.96
N LYS A 166 -4.56 -12.26 -16.49
CA LYS A 166 -5.49 -13.15 -15.78
C LYS A 166 -4.83 -14.47 -15.35
N ALA A 167 -4.05 -15.07 -16.22
CA ALA A 167 -3.34 -16.31 -15.92
C ALA A 167 -2.32 -16.11 -14.79
N ALA A 168 -1.57 -15.00 -14.81
CA ALA A 168 -0.63 -14.64 -13.76
C ALA A 168 -1.32 -14.38 -12.41
N ALA A 169 -2.40 -13.60 -12.40
CA ALA A 169 -3.19 -13.37 -11.20
C ALA A 169 -3.74 -14.69 -10.62
N LYS A 170 -4.28 -15.56 -11.47
CA LYS A 170 -4.78 -16.87 -11.05
C LYS A 170 -3.68 -17.74 -10.45
N ALA A 171 -2.46 -17.72 -11.00
CA ALA A 171 -1.33 -18.48 -10.48
C ALA A 171 -0.92 -18.01 -9.06
N LEU A 172 -1.07 -16.73 -8.74
CA LEU A 172 -0.81 -16.17 -7.41
C LEU A 172 -1.95 -16.46 -6.41
N ILE A 173 -3.19 -16.41 -6.85
CA ILE A 173 -4.37 -16.58 -5.99
C ILE A 173 -4.65 -18.06 -5.68
N THR A 174 -4.56 -18.95 -6.68
CA THR A 174 -4.97 -20.36 -6.53
C THR A 174 -4.28 -21.07 -5.36
N PRO A 175 -2.96 -20.92 -5.12
CA PRO A 175 -2.30 -21.57 -3.98
C PRO A 175 -2.79 -21.11 -2.61
N GLN A 176 -3.51 -19.99 -2.56
CA GLN A 176 -4.04 -19.41 -1.33
C GLN A 176 -5.51 -19.77 -1.09
N ALA A 177 -6.21 -20.32 -2.10
CA ALA A 177 -7.66 -20.48 -2.07
C ALA A 177 -8.15 -21.33 -0.88
N ASP A 178 -7.44 -22.40 -0.55
CA ASP A 178 -7.84 -23.32 0.53
C ASP A 178 -7.85 -22.65 1.93
N ALA A 179 -7.02 -21.61 2.12
CA ALA A 179 -7.01 -20.86 3.37
C ALA A 179 -8.20 -19.89 3.52
N PHE A 180 -8.94 -19.68 2.41
CA PHE A 180 -10.06 -18.73 2.33
C PHE A 180 -11.42 -19.42 2.09
N LEU A 181 -11.46 -20.74 2.09
CA LEU A 181 -12.68 -21.56 2.03
C LEU A 181 -13.08 -22.04 3.43
#